data_11bcfdd23da69bc956f14c99046c5ad4
#
_entry.id   11bcfdd23da69bc956f14c99046c5ad4
#
_cell.length_a   1.000
_cell.length_b   1.000
_cell.length_c   1.000
_cell.angle_alpha   90.00
_cell.angle_beta   90.00
_cell.angle_gamma   90.00
#
_symmetry.space_group_name_H-M   'P 1'
#
loop_
_entity.id
_entity.type
_entity.pdbx_description
1 polymer ?
#
loop_
_entity_poly.entity_id
_entity_poly.type
_entity_poly.pdbx_seq_one_letter_code
_entity_poly.pdbx_strand_id
1 'polypeptide(L)'
;MNKQVEIPAVMLLGTQGLEARAKVIASSGGLNQALASGALPKQLNITLSEALVLGLLKQGVSKYLAIFGHGSTDLGEVLRVYTEAGVTKVFNFRNEVEMAHAGTALAWAWKEPCAVVTSIGPGALQAMAGSLAAACNGVGLYHIYGDETTWGEGYNMQQIPKQQQQLYGQMTALMGQSYVLHTPEALRDALRRGTQCVNHPVKPGPFYLLLPINTQPQVINDLNLEALPEALHGSRTAVADMGMLKQAVQALKYHARIVFKVGGGGRPFPGPVRELAERCGASVVASPGSTGVLPDAHPQYMHVGGSKGSISGNYAMSNATLLVAIGTRAVCQSDCSGVGYPLVEQV
;
A
#
# COMPACT_ATOMS: atom_id res chain seq x y z
N MET A 1 -22.78 -44.17 26.98
CA MET A 1 -21.71 -43.19 27.23
C MET A 1 -21.65 -42.22 26.03
N ASN A 2 -22.27 -41.05 26.18
CA ASN A 2 -22.12 -40.00 25.18
C ASN A 2 -20.67 -39.49 25.25
N LYS A 3 -19.86 -39.77 24.23
CA LYS A 3 -18.60 -39.08 24.03
C LYS A 3 -18.97 -37.63 23.72
N GLN A 4 -18.78 -36.73 24.69
CA GLN A 4 -18.75 -35.31 24.39
C GLN A 4 -17.65 -35.11 23.31
N VAL A 5 -18.08 -34.67 22.14
CA VAL A 5 -17.13 -34.29 21.09
C VAL A 5 -16.47 -33.00 21.58
N GLU A 6 -15.22 -33.10 22.01
CA GLU A 6 -14.44 -31.97 22.48
C GLU A 6 -14.15 -31.08 21.26
N ILE A 7 -14.69 -29.86 21.25
CA ILE A 7 -14.47 -28.89 20.15
C ILE A 7 -13.02 -28.46 20.22
N PRO A 8 -12.25 -28.61 19.12
CA PRO A 8 -10.86 -28.16 19.09
C PRO A 8 -10.74 -26.66 19.44
N ALA A 9 -9.74 -26.27 20.23
CA ALA A 9 -9.57 -24.92 20.72
C ALA A 9 -9.52 -23.88 19.58
N VAL A 10 -8.96 -24.23 18.42
CA VAL A 10 -8.91 -23.37 17.23
C VAL A 10 -10.30 -23.03 16.66
N MET A 11 -11.31 -23.81 16.97
CA MET A 11 -12.71 -23.59 16.54
C MET A 11 -13.51 -22.71 17.52
N LEU A 12 -12.96 -22.41 18.69
CA LEU A 12 -13.65 -21.63 19.72
C LEU A 12 -13.67 -20.14 19.32
N LEU A 13 -14.75 -19.48 19.69
CA LEU A 13 -14.82 -18.01 19.69
C LEU A 13 -14.15 -17.42 20.95
N GLY A 14 -13.88 -16.11 20.93
CA GLY A 14 -13.27 -15.40 22.05
C GLY A 14 -11.78 -15.67 22.21
N THR A 15 -11.23 -15.23 23.34
CA THR A 15 -9.79 -15.16 23.60
C THR A 15 -9.09 -16.53 23.48
N GLN A 16 -9.67 -17.59 23.98
CA GLN A 16 -9.08 -18.93 23.89
C GLN A 16 -8.90 -19.40 22.44
N GLY A 17 -9.91 -19.20 21.60
CA GLY A 17 -9.81 -19.54 20.18
C GLY A 17 -8.80 -18.66 19.44
N LEU A 18 -8.80 -17.38 19.73
CA LEU A 18 -7.85 -16.42 19.18
C LEU A 18 -6.40 -16.81 19.50
N GLU A 19 -6.09 -17.09 20.76
CA GLU A 19 -4.76 -17.55 21.19
C GLU A 19 -4.36 -18.89 20.56
N ALA A 20 -5.30 -19.84 20.48
CA ALA A 20 -5.02 -21.13 19.87
C ALA A 20 -4.67 -20.99 18.39
N ARG A 21 -5.42 -20.20 17.64
CA ARG A 21 -5.14 -19.94 16.22
C ARG A 21 -3.81 -19.22 16.03
N ALA A 22 -3.53 -18.19 16.82
CA ALA A 22 -2.25 -17.48 16.75
C ALA A 22 -1.05 -18.41 17.00
N LYS A 23 -1.12 -19.28 18.02
CA LYS A 23 -0.07 -20.28 18.32
C LYS A 23 0.10 -21.30 17.20
N VAL A 24 -0.99 -21.79 16.62
CA VAL A 24 -0.95 -22.73 15.48
C VAL A 24 -0.30 -22.09 14.26
N ILE A 25 -0.66 -20.85 13.93
CA ILE A 25 -0.07 -20.13 12.81
C ILE A 25 1.43 -19.91 13.05
N ALA A 26 1.83 -19.50 14.24
CA ALA A 26 3.24 -19.30 14.60
C ALA A 26 4.05 -20.60 14.49
N SER A 27 3.57 -21.69 15.08
CA SER A 27 4.24 -22.99 15.09
C SER A 27 4.30 -23.65 13.70
N SER A 28 3.37 -23.32 12.81
CA SER A 28 3.36 -23.80 11.43
C SER A 28 4.29 -23.02 10.50
N GLY A 29 4.87 -21.90 10.96
CA GLY A 29 5.69 -21.02 10.14
C GLY A 29 4.90 -20.02 9.29
N GLY A 30 3.61 -19.83 9.58
CA GLY A 30 2.74 -18.85 8.92
C GLY A 30 1.36 -19.39 8.56
N LEU A 31 0.47 -18.47 8.16
CA LEU A 31 -0.93 -18.81 7.87
C LEU A 31 -1.08 -19.82 6.73
N ASN A 32 -0.36 -19.63 5.62
CA ASN A 32 -0.48 -20.52 4.46
C ASN A 32 0.02 -21.93 4.77
N GLN A 33 1.08 -22.05 5.57
CA GLN A 33 1.59 -23.35 6.03
C GLN A 33 0.63 -24.05 6.99
N ALA A 34 0.01 -23.29 7.91
CA ALA A 34 -1.00 -23.81 8.82
C ALA A 34 -2.25 -24.34 8.09
N LEU A 35 -2.68 -23.65 7.04
CA LEU A 35 -3.79 -24.09 6.17
C LEU A 35 -3.41 -25.31 5.32
N ALA A 36 -2.23 -25.30 4.72
CA ALA A 36 -1.76 -26.39 3.87
C ALA A 36 -1.53 -27.70 4.63
N SER A 37 -1.06 -27.62 5.87
CA SER A 37 -0.87 -28.79 6.75
C SER A 37 -2.17 -29.31 7.39
N GLY A 38 -3.26 -28.53 7.33
CA GLY A 38 -4.51 -28.82 8.02
C GLY A 38 -4.47 -28.56 9.54
N ALA A 39 -3.39 -27.96 10.05
CA ALA A 39 -3.29 -27.56 11.46
C ALA A 39 -4.30 -26.46 11.82
N LEU A 40 -4.60 -25.59 10.86
CA LEU A 40 -5.67 -24.62 10.95
C LEU A 40 -6.80 -25.01 9.98
N PRO A 41 -8.07 -25.11 10.46
CA PRO A 41 -9.21 -25.39 9.59
C PRO A 41 -9.38 -24.30 8.52
N LYS A 42 -9.81 -24.72 7.33
CA LYS A 42 -10.05 -23.80 6.21
C LYS A 42 -11.27 -22.90 6.42
N GLN A 43 -12.25 -23.39 7.20
CA GLN A 43 -13.48 -22.67 7.54
C GLN A 43 -13.54 -22.44 9.03
N LEU A 44 -13.79 -21.20 9.43
CA LEU A 44 -13.83 -20.77 10.82
C LEU A 44 -14.94 -19.75 11.06
N ASN A 45 -15.49 -19.79 12.28
CA ASN A 45 -16.30 -18.70 12.82
C ASN A 45 -15.37 -17.77 13.60
N ILE A 46 -15.11 -16.58 13.10
CA ILE A 46 -14.19 -15.62 13.70
C ILE A 46 -14.71 -14.19 13.57
N THR A 47 -14.23 -13.30 14.44
CA THR A 47 -14.63 -11.89 14.39
C THR A 47 -14.10 -11.20 13.13
N LEU A 48 -14.77 -10.12 12.74
CA LEU A 48 -14.31 -9.28 11.63
C LEU A 48 -12.87 -8.79 11.83
N SER A 49 -12.53 -8.37 13.05
CA SER A 49 -11.16 -7.92 13.37
C SER A 49 -10.13 -9.02 13.15
N GLU A 50 -10.40 -10.23 13.59
CA GLU A 50 -9.49 -11.37 13.37
C GLU A 50 -9.42 -11.75 11.88
N ALA A 51 -10.56 -11.83 11.23
CA ALA A 51 -10.64 -12.14 9.80
C ALA A 51 -9.87 -11.12 8.95
N LEU A 52 -9.90 -9.83 9.32
CA LEU A 52 -9.10 -8.78 8.68
C LEU A 52 -7.59 -9.03 8.84
N VAL A 53 -7.13 -9.34 10.05
CA VAL A 53 -5.71 -9.64 10.30
C VAL A 53 -5.26 -10.85 9.49
N LEU A 54 -6.05 -11.92 9.46
CA LEU A 54 -5.74 -13.11 8.65
C LEU A 54 -5.73 -12.81 7.15
N GLY A 55 -6.67 -12.01 6.66
CA GLY A 55 -6.71 -11.58 5.28
C GLY A 55 -5.50 -10.72 4.88
N LEU A 56 -5.06 -9.84 5.77
CA LEU A 56 -3.86 -9.03 5.57
C LEU A 56 -2.59 -9.89 5.63
N LEU A 57 -2.52 -10.90 6.51
CA LEU A 57 -1.42 -11.88 6.52
C LEU A 57 -1.31 -12.64 5.19
N LYS A 58 -2.42 -13.02 4.56
CA LYS A 58 -2.41 -13.62 3.22
C LYS A 58 -1.83 -12.68 2.15
N GLN A 59 -1.91 -11.38 2.38
CA GLN A 59 -1.33 -10.35 1.51
C GLN A 59 0.10 -9.95 1.91
N GLY A 60 0.71 -10.67 2.86
CA GLY A 60 2.06 -10.41 3.33
C GLY A 60 2.18 -9.26 4.33
N VAL A 61 1.06 -8.70 4.80
CA VAL A 61 1.05 -7.62 5.80
C VAL A 61 1.10 -8.24 7.19
N SER A 62 2.27 -8.18 7.82
CA SER A 62 2.50 -8.62 9.21
C SER A 62 2.97 -7.50 10.13
N LYS A 63 3.24 -6.30 9.59
CA LYS A 63 3.72 -5.14 10.34
C LYS A 63 2.62 -4.09 10.44
N TYR A 64 2.35 -3.66 11.65
CA TYR A 64 1.34 -2.66 11.98
C TYR A 64 2.00 -1.50 12.73
N LEU A 65 1.84 -0.30 12.21
CA LEU A 65 2.25 0.94 12.87
C LEU A 65 0.98 1.51 13.50
N ALA A 66 0.93 1.65 14.82
CA ALA A 66 -0.34 1.86 15.50
C ALA A 66 -0.31 2.94 16.58
N ILE A 67 -1.40 3.68 16.65
CA ILE A 67 -1.84 4.45 17.82
C ILE A 67 -3.29 4.07 18.07
N PHE A 68 -3.51 3.20 19.05
CA PHE A 68 -4.83 2.67 19.36
C PHE A 68 -5.65 3.68 20.20
N GLY A 69 -6.96 3.55 20.12
CA GLY A 69 -7.93 4.26 20.91
C GLY A 69 -9.26 3.54 20.89
N HIS A 70 -10.34 4.16 21.41
CA HIS A 70 -11.64 3.50 21.58
C HIS A 70 -12.23 2.93 20.28
N GLY A 71 -11.92 3.51 19.13
CA GLY A 71 -12.41 3.04 17.83
C GLY A 71 -11.64 1.86 17.24
N SER A 72 -10.60 1.37 17.91
CA SER A 72 -9.75 0.27 17.40
C SER A 72 -9.42 -0.78 18.47
N THR A 73 -10.24 -0.90 19.51
CA THR A 73 -9.97 -1.78 20.65
C THR A 73 -10.01 -3.27 20.29
N ASP A 74 -11.02 -3.71 19.55
CA ASP A 74 -11.12 -5.11 19.13
C ASP A 74 -9.97 -5.51 18.21
N LEU A 75 -9.67 -4.68 17.22
CA LEU A 75 -8.51 -4.89 16.34
C LEU A 75 -7.20 -4.88 17.15
N GLY A 76 -7.08 -3.97 18.11
CA GLY A 76 -5.91 -3.87 19.00
C GLY A 76 -5.70 -5.13 19.82
N GLU A 77 -6.78 -5.72 20.36
CA GLU A 77 -6.70 -6.98 21.11
C GLU A 77 -6.28 -8.16 20.22
N VAL A 78 -6.82 -8.28 19.03
CA VAL A 78 -6.38 -9.29 18.05
C VAL A 78 -4.88 -9.12 17.75
N LEU A 79 -4.45 -7.91 17.45
CA LEU A 79 -3.04 -7.63 17.14
C LEU A 79 -2.12 -7.90 18.34
N ARG A 80 -2.58 -7.64 19.58
CA ARG A 80 -1.81 -7.98 20.80
C ARG A 80 -1.54 -9.49 20.87
N VAL A 81 -2.58 -10.31 20.73
CA VAL A 81 -2.46 -11.78 20.81
C VAL A 81 -1.58 -12.32 19.69
N TYR A 82 -1.78 -11.87 18.46
CA TYR A 82 -0.97 -12.30 17.32
C TYR A 82 0.50 -11.84 17.41
N THR A 83 0.75 -10.68 18.05
CA THR A 83 2.11 -10.17 18.29
C THR A 83 2.81 -10.97 19.38
N GLU A 84 2.12 -11.30 20.47
CA GLU A 84 2.64 -12.15 21.54
C GLU A 84 2.97 -13.56 21.04
N ALA A 85 2.21 -14.09 20.09
CA ALA A 85 2.51 -15.35 19.43
C ALA A 85 3.63 -15.25 18.36
N GLY A 86 4.11 -14.06 18.04
CA GLY A 86 5.17 -13.84 17.05
C GLY A 86 4.70 -13.86 15.59
N VAL A 87 3.39 -13.81 15.33
CA VAL A 87 2.81 -13.82 13.97
C VAL A 87 2.82 -12.43 13.36
N THR A 88 2.54 -11.41 14.15
CA THR A 88 2.56 -10.01 13.72
C THR A 88 3.57 -9.20 14.52
N LYS A 89 3.83 -7.97 14.08
CA LYS A 89 4.62 -6.97 14.82
C LYS A 89 3.87 -5.66 14.86
N VAL A 90 3.67 -5.12 16.05
CA VAL A 90 3.07 -3.81 16.27
C VAL A 90 4.11 -2.83 16.77
N PHE A 91 4.20 -1.69 16.09
CA PHE A 91 5.08 -0.58 16.44
C PHE A 91 4.23 0.59 16.90
N ASN A 92 4.41 1.02 18.15
CA ASN A 92 3.70 2.17 18.72
C ASN A 92 4.43 3.48 18.36
N PHE A 93 3.63 4.51 18.08
CA PHE A 93 4.10 5.85 17.76
C PHE A 93 3.53 6.88 18.75
N ARG A 94 4.05 8.10 18.70
CA ARG A 94 3.56 9.22 19.50
C ARG A 94 2.73 10.22 18.71
N ASN A 95 2.77 10.11 17.37
CA ASN A 95 2.07 11.01 16.47
C ASN A 95 1.66 10.26 15.19
N GLU A 96 0.43 10.42 14.77
CA GLU A 96 -0.14 9.70 13.62
C GLU A 96 0.40 10.21 12.28
N VAL A 97 0.80 11.46 12.17
CA VAL A 97 1.44 12.00 10.96
C VAL A 97 2.79 11.31 10.74
N GLU A 98 3.62 11.25 11.79
CA GLU A 98 4.92 10.55 11.75
C GLU A 98 4.75 9.06 11.49
N MET A 99 3.74 8.44 12.10
CA MET A 99 3.39 7.03 11.88
C MET A 99 3.05 6.77 10.41
N ALA A 100 2.25 7.60 9.78
CA ALA A 100 1.89 7.48 8.37
C ALA A 100 3.11 7.66 7.45
N HIS A 101 4.02 8.59 7.77
CA HIS A 101 5.28 8.75 7.05
C HIS A 101 6.21 7.54 7.24
N ALA A 102 6.29 6.97 8.44
CA ALA A 102 7.08 5.77 8.69
C ALA A 102 6.55 4.57 7.90
N GLY A 103 5.22 4.38 7.83
CA GLY A 103 4.58 3.37 6.98
C GLY A 103 4.89 3.59 5.49
N THR A 104 4.84 4.84 5.05
CA THR A 104 5.24 5.21 3.68
C THR A 104 6.70 4.84 3.40
N ALA A 105 7.61 5.11 4.35
CA ALA A 105 9.03 4.79 4.22
C ALA A 105 9.28 3.27 4.15
N LEU A 106 8.61 2.48 5.00
CA LEU A 106 8.68 1.01 4.96
C LEU A 106 8.24 0.47 3.59
N ALA A 107 7.07 0.88 3.12
CA ALA A 107 6.54 0.42 1.85
C ALA A 107 7.37 0.88 0.66
N TRP A 108 7.90 2.12 0.70
CA TRP A 108 8.62 2.69 -0.42
C TRP A 108 10.09 2.26 -0.49
N ALA A 109 10.83 2.38 0.63
CA ALA A 109 12.26 2.11 0.65
C ALA A 109 12.58 0.61 0.78
N TRP A 110 11.92 -0.07 1.70
CA TRP A 110 12.17 -1.49 1.99
C TRP A 110 11.25 -2.45 1.24
N LYS A 111 10.21 -1.94 0.55
CA LYS A 111 9.20 -2.77 -0.12
C LYS A 111 8.50 -3.74 0.83
N GLU A 112 8.38 -3.36 2.10
CA GLU A 112 7.71 -4.14 3.11
C GLU A 112 6.23 -3.74 3.20
N PRO A 113 5.29 -4.65 2.93
CA PRO A 113 3.88 -4.39 3.14
C PRO A 113 3.60 -4.11 4.61
N CYS A 114 2.86 -3.04 4.89
CA CYS A 114 2.49 -2.67 6.25
C CYS A 114 1.11 -2.01 6.30
N ALA A 115 0.57 -1.91 7.51
CA ALA A 115 -0.66 -1.18 7.77
C ALA A 115 -0.44 -0.11 8.84
N VAL A 116 -0.98 1.06 8.63
CA VAL A 116 -1.09 2.14 9.61
C VAL A 116 -2.45 2.03 10.28
N VAL A 117 -2.48 1.92 11.60
CA VAL A 117 -3.70 1.71 12.37
C VAL A 117 -3.89 2.84 13.36
N THR A 118 -5.06 3.45 13.37
CA THR A 118 -5.41 4.51 14.31
C THR A 118 -6.85 4.39 14.80
N SER A 119 -7.16 5.19 15.82
CA SER A 119 -8.49 5.36 16.32
C SER A 119 -9.33 6.27 15.42
N ILE A 120 -10.50 6.67 15.90
CA ILE A 120 -11.47 7.55 15.23
C ILE A 120 -11.00 9.02 15.29
N GLY A 121 -11.62 9.85 14.51
CA GLY A 121 -11.58 11.30 14.65
C GLY A 121 -10.19 11.92 14.50
N PRO A 122 -9.64 12.52 15.55
CA PRO A 122 -8.34 13.21 15.47
C PRO A 122 -7.21 12.33 14.97
N GLY A 123 -7.14 11.05 15.41
CA GLY A 123 -6.14 10.10 14.98
C GLY A 123 -6.24 9.81 13.47
N ALA A 124 -7.45 9.55 12.98
CA ALA A 124 -7.71 9.35 11.56
C ALA A 124 -7.33 10.58 10.72
N LEU A 125 -7.70 11.78 11.17
CA LEU A 125 -7.38 13.04 10.48
C LEU A 125 -5.87 13.30 10.41
N GLN A 126 -5.15 13.07 11.51
CA GLN A 126 -3.69 13.21 11.53
C GLN A 126 -2.99 12.18 10.64
N ALA A 127 -3.37 10.91 10.73
CA ALA A 127 -2.82 9.87 9.86
C ALA A 127 -3.15 10.14 8.38
N MET A 128 -4.33 10.67 8.07
CA MET A 128 -4.72 11.05 6.72
C MET A 128 -3.84 12.19 6.19
N ALA A 129 -3.53 13.21 7.01
CA ALA A 129 -2.60 14.27 6.61
C ALA A 129 -1.20 13.70 6.26
N GLY A 130 -0.67 12.77 7.07
CA GLY A 130 0.60 12.09 6.79
C GLY A 130 0.56 11.16 5.57
N SER A 131 -0.62 10.60 5.24
CA SER A 131 -0.79 9.71 4.08
C SER A 131 -0.69 10.42 2.73
N LEU A 132 -0.75 11.76 2.71
CA LEU A 132 -0.62 12.56 1.49
C LEU A 132 0.70 12.24 0.75
N ALA A 133 1.78 11.99 1.49
CA ALA A 133 3.06 11.61 0.91
C ALA A 133 2.96 10.32 0.08
N ALA A 134 2.28 9.29 0.60
CA ALA A 134 2.04 8.04 -0.10
C ALA A 134 1.12 8.25 -1.32
N ALA A 135 0.03 8.98 -1.16
CA ALA A 135 -0.92 9.27 -2.23
C ALA A 135 -0.27 10.03 -3.38
N CYS A 136 0.53 11.06 -3.06
CA CYS A 136 1.23 11.86 -4.07
C CYS A 136 2.39 11.12 -4.73
N ASN A 137 3.02 10.16 -4.08
CA ASN A 137 4.19 9.45 -4.62
C ASN A 137 3.88 8.05 -5.17
N GLY A 138 2.63 7.61 -5.14
CA GLY A 138 2.25 6.30 -5.62
C GLY A 138 2.88 5.19 -4.77
N VAL A 139 2.72 5.27 -3.46
CA VAL A 139 3.18 4.26 -2.51
C VAL A 139 1.99 3.53 -1.92
N GLY A 140 1.93 2.23 -2.14
CA GLY A 140 0.84 1.39 -1.66
C GLY A 140 1.04 0.96 -0.21
N LEU A 141 0.07 1.27 0.65
CA LEU A 141 -0.03 0.73 2.00
C LEU A 141 -1.47 0.82 2.51
N TYR A 142 -1.77 0.02 3.52
CA TYR A 142 -3.08 0.07 4.17
C TYR A 142 -3.11 1.17 5.24
N HIS A 143 -4.19 1.96 5.24
CA HIS A 143 -4.58 2.84 6.33
C HIS A 143 -5.88 2.30 6.92
N ILE A 144 -5.83 1.78 8.14
CA ILE A 144 -6.94 1.17 8.85
C ILE A 144 -7.33 2.10 9.98
N TYR A 145 -8.50 2.69 9.87
CA TYR A 145 -9.00 3.66 10.85
C TYR A 145 -10.20 3.08 11.57
N GLY A 146 -10.24 3.21 12.89
CA GLY A 146 -11.48 3.04 13.63
C GLY A 146 -12.53 4.02 13.15
N ASP A 147 -13.78 3.65 13.25
CA ASP A 147 -14.90 4.52 12.93
C ASP A 147 -16.01 4.37 13.97
N GLU A 148 -16.91 5.35 14.02
CA GLU A 148 -18.02 5.33 14.95
C GLU A 148 -19.01 4.21 14.64
N THR A 149 -19.92 3.95 15.59
CA THR A 149 -20.96 2.93 15.39
C THR A 149 -21.87 3.32 14.22
N THR A 150 -22.33 2.33 13.48
CA THR A 150 -23.33 2.52 12.42
C THR A 150 -24.75 2.74 12.94
N TRP A 151 -24.94 2.64 14.27
CA TRP A 151 -26.23 2.89 14.92
C TRP A 151 -26.32 4.31 15.43
N GLY A 152 -27.20 5.12 14.88
CA GLY A 152 -27.35 6.53 15.23
C GLY A 152 -26.11 7.37 14.90
N GLU A 153 -25.37 6.96 13.89
CA GLU A 153 -24.17 7.66 13.42
C GLU A 153 -24.46 9.13 13.13
N GLY A 154 -23.56 10.00 13.56
CA GLY A 154 -23.68 11.45 13.41
C GLY A 154 -24.55 12.14 14.44
N TYR A 155 -25.18 11.42 15.37
CA TYR A 155 -25.99 12.01 16.43
C TYR A 155 -25.34 11.76 17.79
N ASN A 156 -25.02 12.85 18.51
CA ASN A 156 -24.37 12.80 19.84
C ASN A 156 -23.06 11.96 19.89
N MET A 157 -22.39 11.79 18.78
CA MET A 157 -21.11 11.08 18.73
C MET A 157 -19.99 11.98 19.23
N GLN A 158 -19.08 11.42 20.02
CA GLN A 158 -18.01 12.14 20.69
C GLN A 158 -17.10 12.91 19.73
N GLN A 159 -16.82 12.36 18.57
CA GLN A 159 -15.82 12.87 17.63
C GLN A 159 -16.40 13.20 16.25
N ILE A 160 -17.70 13.19 16.11
CA ILE A 160 -18.42 13.63 14.90
C ILE A 160 -18.94 15.06 15.11
N PRO A 161 -18.41 16.07 14.41
CA PRO A 161 -18.76 17.47 14.67
C PRO A 161 -20.14 17.87 14.14
N LYS A 162 -20.78 17.04 13.35
CA LYS A 162 -22.13 17.27 12.80
C LYS A 162 -22.84 15.97 12.48
N GLN A 163 -24.16 16.03 12.40
CA GLN A 163 -25.02 14.88 12.04
C GLN A 163 -24.85 14.53 10.55
N GLN A 164 -23.81 13.76 10.25
CA GLN A 164 -23.57 13.30 8.90
C GLN A 164 -23.01 11.88 8.95
N GLN A 165 -23.69 10.96 8.31
CA GLN A 165 -23.23 9.59 8.23
C GLN A 165 -21.94 9.48 7.41
N GLN A 166 -21.05 8.55 7.83
CA GLN A 166 -19.81 8.23 7.14
C GLN A 166 -18.90 9.45 6.91
N LEU A 167 -18.86 10.38 7.84
CA LEU A 167 -18.06 11.61 7.68
C LEU A 167 -16.59 11.31 7.34
N TYR A 168 -15.96 10.42 8.09
CA TYR A 168 -14.56 10.04 7.85
C TYR A 168 -14.38 9.20 6.58
N GLY A 169 -15.35 8.36 6.24
CA GLY A 169 -15.40 7.65 4.96
C GLY A 169 -15.43 8.60 3.75
N GLN A 170 -16.21 9.67 3.84
CA GLN A 170 -16.24 10.70 2.81
C GLN A 170 -14.91 11.46 2.72
N MET A 171 -14.30 11.83 3.85
CA MET A 171 -13.00 12.51 3.87
C MET A 171 -11.90 11.64 3.27
N THR A 172 -11.81 10.37 3.65
CA THR A 172 -10.82 9.45 3.10
C THR A 172 -11.04 9.16 1.62
N ALA A 173 -12.29 9.14 1.15
CA ALA A 173 -12.62 8.98 -0.28
C ALA A 173 -12.13 10.14 -1.14
N LEU A 174 -11.97 11.34 -0.58
CA LEU A 174 -11.36 12.48 -1.27
C LEU A 174 -9.83 12.33 -1.41
N MET A 175 -9.20 11.54 -0.54
CA MET A 175 -7.74 11.32 -0.55
C MET A 175 -7.32 10.15 -1.44
N GLY A 176 -8.19 9.16 -1.66
CA GLY A 176 -7.87 7.98 -2.43
C GLY A 176 -8.97 6.93 -2.39
N GLN A 177 -8.60 5.67 -2.64
CA GLN A 177 -9.56 4.59 -2.55
C GLN A 177 -9.89 4.29 -1.07
N SER A 178 -11.17 4.33 -0.75
CA SER A 178 -11.70 4.15 0.60
C SER A 178 -12.80 3.10 0.62
N TYR A 179 -12.93 2.38 1.74
CA TYR A 179 -13.98 1.41 1.97
C TYR A 179 -14.37 1.39 3.45
N VAL A 180 -15.66 1.45 3.72
CA VAL A 180 -16.18 1.33 5.09
C VAL A 180 -16.79 -0.06 5.27
N LEU A 181 -16.33 -0.79 6.27
CA LEU A 181 -16.82 -2.13 6.59
C LEU A 181 -18.10 -2.07 7.43
N HIS A 182 -19.21 -1.76 6.79
CA HIS A 182 -20.53 -1.71 7.44
C HIS A 182 -21.06 -3.09 7.87
N THR A 183 -20.61 -4.15 7.20
CA THR A 183 -20.94 -5.53 7.53
C THR A 183 -19.71 -6.41 7.46
N PRO A 184 -19.62 -7.45 8.28
CA PRO A 184 -18.48 -8.37 8.25
C PRO A 184 -18.34 -9.11 6.92
N GLU A 185 -19.43 -9.42 6.25
CA GLU A 185 -19.46 -10.15 4.97
C GLU A 185 -18.77 -9.38 3.84
N ALA A 186 -18.69 -8.06 3.93
CA ALA A 186 -18.02 -7.22 2.95
C ALA A 186 -16.50 -7.32 3.00
N LEU A 187 -15.90 -8.00 4.00
CA LEU A 187 -14.46 -8.08 4.21
C LEU A 187 -13.71 -8.56 2.97
N ARG A 188 -14.20 -9.63 2.32
CA ARG A 188 -13.54 -10.20 1.13
C ARG A 188 -13.45 -9.19 -0.01
N ASP A 189 -14.51 -8.41 -0.24
CA ASP A 189 -14.52 -7.37 -1.27
C ASP A 189 -13.58 -6.21 -0.89
N ALA A 190 -13.59 -5.78 0.37
CA ALA A 190 -12.68 -4.76 0.88
C ALA A 190 -11.21 -5.16 0.70
N LEU A 191 -10.84 -6.38 1.07
CA LEU A 191 -9.48 -6.91 0.90
C LEU A 191 -9.08 -7.03 -0.58
N ARG A 192 -10.01 -7.43 -1.47
CA ARG A 192 -9.77 -7.50 -2.90
C ARG A 192 -9.50 -6.11 -3.49
N ARG A 193 -10.29 -5.12 -3.13
CA ARG A 193 -10.08 -3.72 -3.53
C ARG A 193 -8.79 -3.15 -2.95
N GLY A 194 -8.51 -3.48 -1.69
CA GLY A 194 -7.29 -3.07 -1.00
C GLY A 194 -6.04 -3.56 -1.73
N THR A 195 -5.94 -4.87 -2.01
CA THR A 195 -4.77 -5.40 -2.71
C THR A 195 -4.64 -4.85 -4.14
N GLN A 196 -5.76 -4.60 -4.84
CA GLN A 196 -5.75 -3.96 -6.16
C GLN A 196 -5.22 -2.52 -6.11
N CYS A 197 -5.48 -1.80 -5.03
CA CYS A 197 -4.98 -0.43 -4.84
C CYS A 197 -3.51 -0.43 -4.38
N VAL A 198 -3.23 -1.16 -3.30
CA VAL A 198 -1.91 -1.16 -2.62
C VAL A 198 -0.83 -1.78 -3.50
N ASN A 199 -1.16 -2.88 -4.18
CA ASN A 199 -0.24 -3.63 -5.04
C ASN A 199 -0.44 -3.32 -6.54
N HIS A 200 -1.07 -2.17 -6.86
CA HIS A 200 -1.26 -1.80 -8.26
C HIS A 200 0.10 -1.61 -8.95
N PRO A 201 0.34 -2.29 -10.08
CA PRO A 201 1.68 -2.35 -10.70
C PRO A 201 2.19 -1.00 -11.23
N VAL A 202 1.27 -0.14 -11.68
CA VAL A 202 1.61 1.13 -12.32
C VAL A 202 1.34 2.33 -11.40
N LYS A 203 0.25 2.27 -10.64
CA LYS A 203 -0.22 3.38 -9.81
C LYS A 203 -0.68 2.89 -8.44
N PRO A 204 0.22 2.34 -7.61
CA PRO A 204 -0.15 1.99 -6.24
C PRO A 204 -0.47 3.26 -5.44
N GLY A 205 -1.22 3.09 -4.36
CA GLY A 205 -1.57 4.18 -3.48
C GLY A 205 -2.07 3.68 -2.14
N PRO A 206 -2.28 4.57 -1.17
CA PRO A 206 -2.88 4.21 0.10
C PRO A 206 -4.32 3.74 -0.11
N PHE A 207 -4.70 2.67 0.60
CA PHE A 207 -6.07 2.19 0.68
C PHE A 207 -6.60 2.44 2.09
N TYR A 208 -7.68 3.21 2.18
CA TYR A 208 -8.29 3.57 3.46
C TYR A 208 -9.42 2.59 3.78
N LEU A 209 -9.29 1.91 4.90
CA LEU A 209 -10.28 0.97 5.42
C LEU A 209 -10.81 1.47 6.75
N LEU A 210 -12.08 1.77 6.81
CA LEU A 210 -12.74 2.23 8.02
C LEU A 210 -13.47 1.07 8.68
N LEU A 211 -13.28 0.94 9.99
CA LEU A 211 -13.83 -0.14 10.81
C LEU A 211 -14.79 0.44 11.84
N PRO A 212 -16.10 0.48 11.59
CA PRO A 212 -17.07 0.86 12.61
C PRO A 212 -16.93 0.00 13.87
N ILE A 213 -16.95 0.63 15.04
CA ILE A 213 -16.69 -0.02 16.32
C ILE A 213 -17.63 -1.19 16.60
N ASN A 214 -18.88 -1.10 16.16
CA ASN A 214 -19.89 -2.15 16.36
C ASN A 214 -19.74 -3.33 15.38
N THR A 215 -19.02 -3.17 14.28
CA THR A 215 -18.81 -4.25 13.31
C THR A 215 -17.56 -5.09 13.62
N GLN A 216 -16.57 -4.51 14.28
CA GLN A 216 -15.32 -5.18 14.64
C GLN A 216 -15.48 -6.50 15.38
N PRO A 217 -16.33 -6.61 16.44
CA PRO A 217 -16.55 -7.86 17.18
C PRO A 217 -17.55 -8.81 16.50
N GLN A 218 -18.21 -8.40 15.41
CA GLN A 218 -19.19 -9.27 14.75
C GLN A 218 -18.52 -10.49 14.12
N VAL A 219 -19.19 -11.64 14.26
CA VAL A 219 -18.67 -12.93 13.80
C VAL A 219 -19.05 -13.16 12.35
N ILE A 220 -18.07 -13.51 11.53
CA ILE A 220 -18.26 -14.08 10.21
C ILE A 220 -18.38 -15.59 10.37
N ASN A 221 -19.53 -16.14 10.03
CA ASN A 221 -19.75 -17.58 10.10
C ASN A 221 -19.18 -18.26 8.85
N ASP A 222 -18.59 -19.44 9.05
CA ASP A 222 -18.06 -20.31 7.99
C ASP A 222 -17.11 -19.59 7.01
N LEU A 223 -16.32 -18.63 7.53
CA LEU A 223 -15.35 -17.90 6.72
C LEU A 223 -14.33 -18.87 6.12
N ASN A 224 -14.30 -18.97 4.81
CA ASN A 224 -13.28 -19.72 4.09
C ASN A 224 -11.99 -18.90 3.97
N LEU A 225 -10.98 -19.25 4.77
CA LEU A 225 -9.68 -18.55 4.79
C LEU A 225 -8.89 -18.72 3.47
N GLU A 226 -9.06 -19.83 2.75
CA GLU A 226 -8.41 -20.00 1.44
C GLU A 226 -8.97 -19.05 0.38
N ALA A 227 -10.25 -18.68 0.52
CA ALA A 227 -10.91 -17.77 -0.41
C ALA A 227 -10.60 -16.27 -0.15
N LEU A 228 -9.88 -15.95 0.92
CA LEU A 228 -9.43 -14.58 1.16
C LEU A 228 -8.39 -14.17 0.10
N PRO A 229 -8.46 -12.93 -0.42
CA PRO A 229 -7.56 -12.46 -1.47
C PRO A 229 -6.11 -12.44 -1.01
N GLU A 230 -5.23 -12.93 -1.86
CA GLU A 230 -3.78 -12.80 -1.71
C GLU A 230 -3.29 -11.47 -2.30
N ALA A 231 -2.03 -11.12 -2.01
CA ALA A 231 -1.40 -9.98 -2.67
C ALA A 231 -1.36 -10.20 -4.18
N LEU A 232 -1.64 -9.13 -4.93
CA LEU A 232 -1.41 -9.17 -6.37
C LEU A 232 0.10 -9.16 -6.61
N HIS A 233 0.65 -10.32 -6.98
CA HIS A 233 2.04 -10.43 -7.39
C HIS A 233 2.14 -10.30 -8.91
N GLY A 234 2.85 -9.26 -9.34
CA GLY A 234 3.24 -9.08 -10.72
C GLY A 234 2.06 -8.84 -11.67
N SER A 235 1.83 -7.61 -12.06
CA SER A 235 1.03 -7.39 -13.24
C SER A 235 1.74 -8.05 -14.40
N ARG A 236 1.01 -8.86 -15.14
CA ARG A 236 1.40 -9.19 -16.50
C ARG A 236 1.29 -7.88 -17.28
N THR A 237 2.42 -7.15 -17.38
CA THR A 237 2.49 -6.01 -18.29
C THR A 237 2.22 -6.55 -19.69
N ALA A 238 1.23 -5.98 -20.35
CA ALA A 238 1.00 -6.29 -21.76
C ALA A 238 2.24 -5.90 -22.57
N VAL A 239 2.59 -6.69 -23.54
CA VAL A 239 3.63 -6.33 -24.51
C VAL A 239 3.10 -5.10 -25.28
N ALA A 240 3.94 -4.09 -25.48
CA ALA A 240 3.58 -2.93 -26.26
C ALA A 240 3.28 -3.33 -27.72
N ASP A 241 2.40 -2.58 -28.37
CA ASP A 241 2.12 -2.77 -29.81
C ASP A 241 3.41 -2.66 -30.61
N MET A 242 3.60 -3.59 -31.54
CA MET A 242 4.81 -3.67 -32.36
C MET A 242 5.01 -2.47 -33.27
N GLY A 243 3.92 -1.82 -33.70
CA GLY A 243 3.98 -0.57 -34.47
C GLY A 243 4.53 0.57 -33.63
N MET A 244 4.05 0.70 -32.38
CA MET A 244 4.55 1.67 -31.42
C MET A 244 6.02 1.47 -31.07
N LEU A 245 6.44 0.21 -30.87
CA LEU A 245 7.85 -0.09 -30.62
C LEU A 245 8.76 0.27 -31.79
N LYS A 246 8.31 0.03 -33.02
CA LYS A 246 9.07 0.45 -34.22
C LYS A 246 9.21 1.97 -34.30
N GLN A 247 8.15 2.71 -33.99
CA GLN A 247 8.17 4.18 -33.93
C GLN A 247 9.14 4.68 -32.87
N ALA A 248 9.11 4.11 -31.67
CA ALA A 248 10.05 4.45 -30.60
C ALA A 248 11.52 4.20 -31.00
N VAL A 249 11.80 3.04 -31.63
CA VAL A 249 13.14 2.72 -32.15
C VAL A 249 13.58 3.71 -33.23
N GLN A 250 12.68 4.15 -34.12
CA GLN A 250 12.98 5.18 -35.14
C GLN A 250 13.30 6.53 -34.48
N ALA A 251 12.52 6.96 -33.50
CA ALA A 251 12.79 8.19 -32.76
C ALA A 251 14.16 8.15 -32.08
N LEU A 252 14.49 7.04 -31.39
CA LEU A 252 15.79 6.85 -30.76
C LEU A 252 16.97 6.89 -31.75
N LYS A 253 16.77 6.45 -33.00
CA LYS A 253 17.80 6.50 -34.06
C LYS A 253 17.92 7.88 -34.72
N TYR A 254 16.87 8.66 -34.75
CA TYR A 254 16.83 9.96 -35.44
C TYR A 254 17.44 11.07 -34.59
N HIS A 255 17.23 11.08 -33.28
CA HIS A 255 17.68 12.14 -32.41
C HIS A 255 19.09 11.86 -31.84
N ALA A 256 19.92 12.92 -31.81
CA ALA A 256 21.28 12.82 -31.28
C ALA A 256 21.36 13.18 -29.76
N ARG A 257 20.40 13.98 -29.25
CA ARG A 257 20.37 14.41 -27.85
C ARG A 257 19.16 13.86 -27.14
N ILE A 258 19.35 12.65 -26.65
CA ILE A 258 18.31 11.85 -26.01
C ILE A 258 18.41 11.98 -24.49
N VAL A 259 17.32 12.29 -23.84
CA VAL A 259 17.20 12.26 -22.37
C VAL A 259 16.16 11.22 -21.95
N PHE A 260 16.55 10.33 -21.07
CA PHE A 260 15.65 9.45 -20.33
C PHE A 260 15.27 10.14 -19.03
N LYS A 261 14.05 10.62 -18.92
CA LYS A 261 13.49 11.15 -17.67
C LYS A 261 12.86 10.00 -16.89
N VAL A 262 13.54 9.55 -15.83
CA VAL A 262 13.11 8.41 -15.04
C VAL A 262 12.37 8.89 -13.80
N GLY A 263 11.15 8.43 -13.64
CA GLY A 263 10.32 8.63 -12.44
C GLY A 263 10.32 7.41 -11.51
N GLY A 264 9.56 7.50 -10.42
CA GLY A 264 9.45 6.43 -9.41
C GLY A 264 9.01 5.08 -9.97
N GLY A 265 8.20 5.07 -11.05
CA GLY A 265 7.79 3.85 -11.75
C GLY A 265 8.92 3.14 -12.50
N GLY A 266 10.00 3.84 -12.86
CA GLY A 266 11.19 3.25 -13.47
C GLY A 266 12.20 2.70 -12.46
N ARG A 267 12.11 3.10 -11.18
CA ARG A 267 13.04 2.70 -10.13
C ARG A 267 13.18 1.18 -9.95
N PRO A 268 12.13 0.35 -10.08
CA PRO A 268 12.27 -1.11 -9.98
C PRO A 268 13.03 -1.77 -11.12
N PHE A 269 13.36 -1.05 -12.19
CA PHE A 269 13.94 -1.57 -13.42
C PHE A 269 15.31 -0.93 -13.75
N PRO A 270 16.29 -0.89 -12.82
CA PRO A 270 17.56 -0.21 -13.05
C PRO A 270 18.39 -0.87 -14.16
N GLY A 271 18.37 -2.19 -14.28
CA GLY A 271 19.08 -2.93 -15.31
C GLY A 271 18.62 -2.55 -16.73
N PRO A 272 17.34 -2.73 -17.07
CA PRO A 272 16.79 -2.34 -18.38
C PRO A 272 16.97 -0.86 -18.71
N VAL A 273 16.80 0.05 -17.74
CA VAL A 273 17.01 1.49 -17.95
C VAL A 273 18.46 1.77 -18.32
N ARG A 274 19.41 1.19 -17.58
CA ARG A 274 20.84 1.35 -17.85
C ARG A 274 21.20 0.80 -19.23
N GLU A 275 20.85 -0.43 -19.52
CA GLU A 275 21.18 -1.07 -20.80
C GLU A 275 20.64 -0.27 -21.99
N LEU A 276 19.39 0.19 -21.92
CA LEU A 276 18.82 0.99 -22.99
C LEU A 276 19.53 2.35 -23.13
N ALA A 277 19.83 3.03 -22.01
CA ALA A 277 20.56 4.30 -22.03
C ALA A 277 21.95 4.15 -22.65
N GLU A 278 22.71 3.10 -22.28
CA GLU A 278 24.04 2.82 -22.83
C GLU A 278 23.96 2.54 -24.34
N ARG A 279 22.99 1.76 -24.79
CA ARG A 279 22.79 1.43 -26.22
C ARG A 279 22.42 2.64 -27.07
N CYS A 280 21.68 3.58 -26.50
CA CYS A 280 21.21 4.78 -27.23
C CYS A 280 22.14 5.98 -27.05
N GLY A 281 23.14 5.92 -26.19
CA GLY A 281 23.95 7.08 -25.81
C GLY A 281 23.14 8.14 -25.06
N ALA A 282 22.03 7.77 -24.39
CA ALA A 282 21.11 8.69 -23.77
C ALA A 282 21.61 9.16 -22.41
N SER A 283 21.42 10.46 -22.10
CA SER A 283 21.60 10.99 -20.75
C SER A 283 20.40 10.59 -19.87
N VAL A 284 20.66 10.16 -18.64
CA VAL A 284 19.61 9.75 -17.69
C VAL A 284 19.43 10.82 -16.63
N VAL A 285 18.24 11.37 -16.56
CA VAL A 285 17.82 12.37 -15.57
C VAL A 285 16.78 11.75 -14.66
N ALA A 286 17.07 11.66 -13.37
CA ALA A 286 16.16 11.13 -12.38
C ALA A 286 15.16 12.18 -11.86
N SER A 287 13.99 11.74 -11.46
CA SER A 287 13.18 12.47 -10.48
C SER A 287 13.64 12.12 -9.05
N PRO A 288 13.27 12.88 -8.01
CA PRO A 288 13.63 12.52 -6.63
C PRO A 288 13.22 11.08 -6.25
N GLY A 289 12.08 10.59 -6.77
CA GLY A 289 11.57 9.24 -6.51
C GLY A 289 12.32 8.11 -7.21
N SER A 290 13.27 8.42 -8.09
CA SER A 290 14.05 7.42 -8.85
C SER A 290 15.55 7.52 -8.62
N THR A 291 15.99 8.26 -7.61
CA THR A 291 17.41 8.28 -7.20
C THR A 291 17.91 6.84 -6.96
N GLY A 292 19.13 6.56 -7.41
CA GLY A 292 19.71 5.21 -7.37
C GLY A 292 19.30 4.30 -8.52
N VAL A 293 18.57 4.80 -9.54
CA VAL A 293 18.28 4.02 -10.77
C VAL A 293 19.56 3.73 -11.58
N LEU A 294 20.54 4.63 -11.54
CA LEU A 294 21.90 4.41 -11.99
C LEU A 294 22.87 4.74 -10.83
N PRO A 295 24.07 4.14 -10.82
CA PRO A 295 25.13 4.55 -9.90
C PRO A 295 25.52 6.02 -10.12
N ASP A 296 25.83 6.76 -9.06
CA ASP A 296 26.17 8.19 -9.15
C ASP A 296 27.40 8.45 -10.05
N ALA A 297 28.34 7.51 -10.12
CA ALA A 297 29.52 7.59 -10.98
C ALA A 297 29.28 7.19 -12.44
N HIS A 298 28.05 6.82 -12.81
CA HIS A 298 27.77 6.42 -14.18
C HIS A 298 27.86 7.62 -15.13
N PRO A 299 28.63 7.52 -16.25
CA PRO A 299 28.92 8.68 -17.11
C PRO A 299 27.69 9.31 -17.77
N GLN A 300 26.61 8.55 -17.95
CA GLN A 300 25.37 9.06 -18.53
C GLN A 300 24.37 9.52 -17.45
N TYR A 301 24.69 9.40 -16.15
CA TYR A 301 23.78 9.81 -15.09
C TYR A 301 23.91 11.30 -14.78
N MET A 302 22.89 12.07 -15.12
CA MET A 302 22.85 13.52 -14.93
C MET A 302 22.17 13.93 -13.61
N HIS A 303 21.99 12.99 -12.70
CA HIS A 303 21.33 13.17 -11.39
C HIS A 303 19.89 13.68 -11.51
N VAL A 304 19.40 14.38 -10.48
CA VAL A 304 18.01 14.85 -10.42
C VAL A 304 17.85 16.11 -11.24
N GLY A 305 16.88 16.14 -12.13
CA GLY A 305 16.46 17.33 -12.87
C GLY A 305 15.17 17.93 -12.34
N GLY A 306 14.94 19.20 -12.62
CA GLY A 306 13.75 19.95 -12.24
C GLY A 306 14.06 21.28 -11.56
N SER A 307 13.05 21.95 -10.99
CA SER A 307 13.17 23.29 -10.40
C SER A 307 14.18 23.39 -9.25
N LYS A 308 14.44 22.25 -8.58
CA LYS A 308 15.47 22.10 -7.53
C LYS A 308 16.46 20.98 -7.86
N GLY A 309 16.66 20.76 -9.15
CA GLY A 309 17.56 19.72 -9.63
C GLY A 309 19.02 20.16 -9.71
N SER A 310 19.87 19.22 -10.09
CA SER A 310 21.28 19.43 -10.32
C SER A 310 21.52 20.28 -11.59
N ILE A 311 22.69 20.91 -11.65
CA ILE A 311 23.12 21.64 -12.85
C ILE A 311 23.18 20.70 -14.05
N SER A 312 23.77 19.50 -13.88
CA SER A 312 23.89 18.49 -14.94
C SER A 312 22.53 17.99 -15.43
N GLY A 313 21.61 17.70 -14.50
CA GLY A 313 20.26 17.26 -14.85
C GLY A 313 19.49 18.30 -15.65
N ASN A 314 19.52 19.56 -15.19
CA ASN A 314 18.86 20.66 -15.89
C ASN A 314 19.52 21.01 -17.21
N TYR A 315 20.85 20.92 -17.30
CA TYR A 315 21.56 21.11 -18.57
C TYR A 315 21.17 20.04 -19.60
N ALA A 316 21.12 18.77 -19.20
CA ALA A 316 20.67 17.69 -20.07
C ALA A 316 19.22 17.89 -20.53
N MET A 317 18.30 18.26 -19.62
CA MET A 317 16.92 18.58 -19.95
C MET A 317 16.79 19.72 -20.97
N SER A 318 17.53 20.82 -20.75
CA SER A 318 17.46 22.01 -21.60
C SER A 318 18.03 21.78 -23.02
N ASN A 319 18.86 20.77 -23.20
CA ASN A 319 19.51 20.48 -24.49
C ASN A 319 18.94 19.24 -25.19
N ALA A 320 17.97 18.56 -24.61
CA ALA A 320 17.36 17.38 -25.21
C ALA A 320 16.55 17.74 -26.47
N THR A 321 16.61 16.91 -27.50
CA THR A 321 15.70 16.94 -28.65
C THR A 321 14.69 15.81 -28.63
N LEU A 322 15.00 14.73 -27.92
CA LEU A 322 14.07 13.64 -27.62
C LEU A 322 13.99 13.42 -26.11
N LEU A 323 12.78 13.40 -25.59
CA LEU A 323 12.48 13.00 -24.21
C LEU A 323 11.83 11.62 -24.17
N VAL A 324 12.45 10.68 -23.46
CA VAL A 324 11.84 9.38 -23.16
C VAL A 324 11.41 9.37 -21.70
N ALA A 325 10.11 9.41 -21.48
CA ALA A 325 9.51 9.43 -20.13
C ALA A 325 9.31 8.00 -19.61
N ILE A 326 10.08 7.62 -18.60
CA ILE A 326 10.07 6.24 -18.04
C ILE A 326 9.49 6.28 -16.63
N GLY A 327 8.26 5.79 -16.47
CA GLY A 327 7.60 5.68 -15.17
C GLY A 327 7.50 7.01 -14.41
N THR A 328 7.43 8.12 -15.10
CA THR A 328 7.26 9.46 -14.52
C THR A 328 5.81 9.92 -14.63
N ARG A 329 5.40 10.77 -13.67
CA ARG A 329 4.07 11.42 -13.66
C ARG A 329 4.15 12.87 -14.13
N ALA A 330 5.30 13.30 -14.62
CA ALA A 330 5.55 14.67 -15.08
C ALA A 330 5.11 15.75 -14.04
N VAL A 331 5.53 15.54 -12.78
CA VAL A 331 5.20 16.49 -11.70
C VAL A 331 5.91 17.82 -11.95
N CYS A 332 5.20 18.92 -11.78
CA CYS A 332 5.69 20.26 -12.10
C CYS A 332 7.09 20.58 -11.54
N GLN A 333 7.41 20.13 -10.34
CA GLN A 333 8.74 20.34 -9.75
C GLN A 333 9.86 19.57 -10.46
N SER A 334 9.58 18.38 -10.98
CA SER A 334 10.59 17.58 -11.69
C SER A 334 10.76 17.95 -13.16
N ASP A 335 9.78 18.63 -13.74
CA ASP A 335 9.77 19.02 -15.15
C ASP A 335 9.74 20.54 -15.35
N CYS A 336 10.07 21.32 -14.30
CA CYS A 336 10.06 22.78 -14.32
C CYS A 336 8.72 23.34 -14.85
N SER A 337 7.59 22.79 -14.43
CA SER A 337 6.25 23.14 -14.90
C SER A 337 6.06 23.03 -16.43
N GLY A 338 6.72 22.06 -17.05
CA GLY A 338 6.66 21.80 -18.49
C GLY A 338 7.62 22.63 -19.34
N VAL A 339 8.36 23.56 -18.75
CA VAL A 339 9.31 24.40 -19.49
C VAL A 339 10.77 23.91 -19.41
N GLY A 340 11.00 22.78 -18.79
CA GLY A 340 12.35 22.20 -18.61
C GLY A 340 12.99 21.64 -19.88
N TYR A 341 12.23 21.54 -20.98
CA TYR A 341 12.65 20.89 -22.23
C TYR A 341 12.37 21.79 -23.45
N PRO A 342 13.00 22.94 -23.56
CA PRO A 342 12.67 23.94 -24.59
C PRO A 342 12.98 23.49 -26.02
N LEU A 343 13.84 22.49 -26.21
CA LEU A 343 14.28 22.00 -27.51
C LEU A 343 13.70 20.62 -27.88
N VAL A 344 12.83 20.08 -27.03
CA VAL A 344 12.24 18.76 -27.30
C VAL A 344 11.26 18.84 -28.46
N GLU A 345 11.54 18.07 -29.51
CA GLU A 345 10.72 17.94 -30.72
C GLU A 345 9.75 16.76 -30.61
N GLN A 346 10.11 15.75 -29.78
CA GLN A 346 9.32 14.54 -29.59
C GLN A 346 9.44 14.00 -28.15
N VAL A 347 8.32 13.52 -27.60
CA VAL A 347 8.21 12.84 -26.30
C VAL A 347 7.76 11.40 -26.50
#